data_58e73ae74807a0022f9ae5084f719887
#
_entry.id   58e73ae74807a0022f9ae5084f719887
#
_cell.length_a   1.000
_cell.length_b   1.000
_cell.length_c   1.000
_cell.angle_alpha   90.00
_cell.angle_beta   90.00
_cell.angle_gamma   90.00
#
_symmetry.space_group_name_H-M   'P 1'
#
loop_
_entity.id
_entity.type
_entity.pdbx_description
1 polymer ?
#
loop_
_entity_poly.entity_id
_entity_poly.type
_entity_poly.pdbx_seq_one_letter_code
_entity_poly.pdbx_strand_id
1 'polypeptide(L)'
;MNIIQCPKKLRARSKVVAKRGRTYQQDVQELLINGAWHYRQHGDNTMLTHIVNDQPEGLRKDDRMIPWVVHNFQCKWDKDKLRFKKAKVSTFLTDAFEVEKYTESKWWEFGRETTPKTWELMRKVKALTRDIEKHEVDAKKQAIGALDAVDELTDKLHQIGCSEVAKVA
;
A
#
# COMPACT_ATOMS: atom_id res chain seq x y z
N MET A 1 19.70 11.32 -19.14
CA MET A 1 19.71 12.13 -17.88
C MET A 1 21.09 12.72 -17.68
N ASN A 2 21.20 14.00 -17.26
CA ASN A 2 22.49 14.64 -17.01
C ASN A 2 22.81 14.61 -15.51
N ILE A 3 23.96 14.06 -15.14
CA ILE A 3 24.42 13.97 -13.75
C ILE A 3 24.98 15.33 -13.29
N ILE A 4 24.47 15.83 -12.15
CA ILE A 4 24.94 17.06 -11.52
C ILE A 4 26.09 16.74 -10.58
N GLN A 5 27.32 16.97 -11.03
CA GLN A 5 28.52 16.64 -10.25
C GLN A 5 28.80 17.57 -9.08
N CYS A 6 28.41 18.85 -9.20
CA CYS A 6 28.70 19.87 -8.18
C CYS A 6 27.70 19.82 -7.03
N PRO A 7 28.11 19.56 -5.76
CA PRO A 7 27.19 19.48 -4.60
C PRO A 7 26.38 20.76 -4.36
N LYS A 8 26.97 21.93 -4.55
CA LYS A 8 26.27 23.22 -4.39
C LYS A 8 25.12 23.37 -5.40
N LYS A 9 25.35 22.99 -6.67
CA LYS A 9 24.30 23.01 -7.70
C LYS A 9 23.22 21.99 -7.43
N LEU A 10 23.58 20.77 -6.98
CA LEU A 10 22.62 19.74 -6.61
C LEU A 10 21.70 20.19 -5.46
N ARG A 11 22.25 20.80 -4.41
CA ARG A 11 21.45 21.31 -3.29
C ARG A 11 20.54 22.47 -3.70
N ALA A 12 21.01 23.39 -4.54
CA ALA A 12 20.16 24.46 -5.07
C ALA A 12 18.99 23.90 -5.89
N ARG A 13 19.25 22.90 -6.72
CA ARG A 13 18.21 22.20 -7.50
C ARG A 13 17.19 21.48 -6.60
N SER A 14 17.64 20.83 -5.52
CA SER A 14 16.77 20.20 -4.53
C SER A 14 15.74 21.19 -3.97
N LYS A 15 16.17 22.38 -3.56
CA LYS A 15 15.28 23.42 -3.04
C LYS A 15 14.28 23.95 -4.07
N VAL A 16 14.70 24.06 -5.33
CA VAL A 16 13.81 24.47 -6.43
C VAL A 16 12.74 23.43 -6.68
N VAL A 17 13.14 22.15 -6.74
CA VAL A 17 12.21 21.01 -6.96
C VAL A 17 11.18 20.90 -5.83
N ALA A 18 11.58 21.11 -4.59
CA ALA A 18 10.68 21.08 -3.44
C ALA A 18 9.53 22.11 -3.53
N LYS A 19 9.68 23.16 -4.31
CA LYS A 19 8.65 24.21 -4.55
C LYS A 19 7.78 23.94 -5.76
N ARG A 20 8.09 22.94 -6.56
CA ARG A 20 7.33 22.63 -7.79
C ARG A 20 6.13 21.73 -7.47
N GLY A 21 5.01 21.96 -8.19
CA GLY A 21 3.82 21.11 -8.08
C GLY A 21 3.77 20.00 -9.15
N ARG A 22 4.07 20.31 -10.39
CA ARG A 22 4.00 19.37 -11.54
C ARG A 22 5.34 18.66 -11.72
N THR A 23 5.36 17.40 -12.07
CA THR A 23 6.59 16.59 -12.26
C THR A 23 7.42 16.34 -10.99
N TYR A 24 6.87 16.70 -9.83
CA TYR A 24 7.57 16.63 -8.55
C TYR A 24 8.21 15.26 -8.28
N GLN A 25 7.47 14.19 -8.51
CA GLN A 25 7.96 12.83 -8.26
C GLN A 25 9.16 12.48 -9.13
N GLN A 26 9.11 12.84 -10.41
CA GLN A 26 10.21 12.61 -11.36
C GLN A 26 11.42 13.48 -11.02
N ASP A 27 11.21 14.75 -10.71
CA ASP A 27 12.27 15.66 -10.31
C ASP A 27 12.99 15.17 -9.04
N VAL A 28 12.23 14.66 -8.04
CA VAL A 28 12.80 14.07 -6.83
C VAL A 28 13.56 12.79 -7.13
N GLN A 29 13.03 11.92 -8.00
CA GLN A 29 13.73 10.72 -8.46
C GLN A 29 15.09 11.06 -9.07
N GLU A 30 15.12 12.02 -9.95
CA GLU A 30 16.35 12.50 -10.57
C GLU A 30 17.36 13.03 -9.54
N LEU A 31 16.88 13.80 -8.55
CA LEU A 31 17.73 14.29 -7.47
C LEU A 31 18.30 13.17 -6.60
N LEU A 32 17.48 12.16 -6.26
CA LEU A 32 17.92 11.01 -5.46
C LEU A 32 18.99 10.21 -6.20
N ILE A 33 18.83 9.97 -7.53
CA ILE A 33 19.83 9.27 -8.34
C ILE A 33 21.14 10.08 -8.40
N ASN A 34 21.07 11.41 -8.58
CA ASN A 34 22.26 12.27 -8.56
C ASN A 34 22.93 12.29 -7.18
N GLY A 35 22.16 12.32 -6.09
CA GLY A 35 22.68 12.20 -4.74
C GLY A 35 23.38 10.87 -4.47
N ALA A 36 22.83 9.78 -5.00
CA ALA A 36 23.41 8.44 -4.92
C ALA A 36 24.70 8.32 -5.72
N TRP A 37 24.73 8.91 -6.91
CA TRP A 37 25.98 8.98 -7.70
C TRP A 37 27.07 9.72 -6.93
N HIS A 38 26.73 10.86 -6.29
CA HIS A 38 27.64 11.61 -5.44
C HIS A 38 28.12 10.78 -4.24
N TYR A 39 27.20 10.08 -3.55
CA TYR A 39 27.53 9.16 -2.46
C TYR A 39 28.52 8.07 -2.91
N ARG A 40 28.31 7.50 -4.07
CA ARG A 40 29.22 6.50 -4.63
C ARG A 40 30.63 7.06 -4.90
N GLN A 41 30.74 8.24 -5.49
CA GLN A 41 32.04 8.84 -5.85
C GLN A 41 32.86 9.29 -4.62
N HIS A 42 32.19 9.78 -3.60
CA HIS A 42 32.85 10.43 -2.45
C HIS A 42 32.67 9.68 -1.12
N GLY A 43 31.83 8.63 -1.09
CA GLY A 43 31.48 7.91 0.14
C GLY A 43 30.67 8.78 1.14
N ASP A 44 30.16 9.93 0.72
CA ASP A 44 29.41 10.89 1.53
C ASP A 44 27.93 10.92 1.13
N ASN A 45 27.07 10.52 2.04
CA ASN A 45 25.62 10.48 1.87
C ASN A 45 24.88 11.73 2.36
N THR A 46 25.61 12.80 2.68
CA THR A 46 25.04 14.07 3.15
C THR A 46 24.07 14.65 2.12
N MET A 47 24.38 14.54 0.83
CA MET A 47 23.50 15.02 -0.23
C MET A 47 22.16 14.29 -0.28
N LEU A 48 22.14 12.96 -0.11
CA LEU A 48 20.91 12.20 0.02
C LEU A 48 20.07 12.65 1.21
N THR A 49 20.74 12.91 2.35
CA THR A 49 20.09 13.45 3.55
C THR A 49 19.43 14.80 3.28
N HIS A 50 20.14 15.71 2.63
CA HIS A 50 19.59 17.02 2.28
C HIS A 50 18.42 16.94 1.32
N ILE A 51 18.53 16.10 0.28
CA ILE A 51 17.44 15.91 -0.70
C ILE A 51 16.17 15.46 0.00
N VAL A 52 16.27 14.46 0.88
CA VAL A 52 15.10 13.93 1.61
C VAL A 52 14.53 14.93 2.60
N ASN A 53 15.40 15.62 3.38
CA ASN A 53 14.94 16.58 4.39
C ASN A 53 14.36 17.87 3.81
N ASP A 54 14.82 18.30 2.62
CA ASP A 54 14.31 19.49 1.92
C ASP A 54 12.88 19.24 1.34
N GLN A 55 12.37 17.98 1.33
CA GLN A 55 11.03 17.71 0.82
C GLN A 55 9.95 18.13 1.82
N PRO A 56 8.75 18.56 1.35
CA PRO A 56 7.66 18.99 2.21
C PRO A 56 7.20 17.89 3.15
N GLU A 57 6.67 18.28 4.30
CA GLU A 57 5.95 17.39 5.20
C GLU A 57 4.71 16.82 4.51
N GLY A 58 4.35 15.59 4.81
CA GLY A 58 3.21 14.92 4.15
C GLY A 58 3.56 14.19 2.84
N LEU A 59 4.73 14.45 2.26
CA LEU A 59 5.26 13.51 1.29
C LEU A 59 5.61 12.22 2.03
N ARG A 60 5.21 11.07 1.50
CA ARG A 60 5.44 9.75 2.13
C ARG A 60 6.94 9.40 2.23
N LYS A 61 7.69 10.24 2.96
CA LYS A 61 9.14 10.10 3.14
C LYS A 61 9.47 8.82 3.86
N ASP A 62 8.83 8.61 5.04
CA ASP A 62 9.11 7.47 5.91
C ASP A 62 8.63 6.15 5.31
N ASP A 63 7.51 6.19 4.60
CA ASP A 63 6.89 4.98 4.07
C ASP A 63 7.47 4.52 2.73
N ARG A 64 8.06 5.44 1.94
CA ARG A 64 8.48 5.13 0.58
C ARG A 64 9.85 5.66 0.20
N MET A 65 10.06 6.95 0.33
CA MET A 65 11.29 7.59 -0.16
C MET A 65 12.52 7.09 0.60
N ILE A 66 12.47 7.13 1.94
CA ILE A 66 13.56 6.65 2.79
C ILE A 66 13.80 5.15 2.60
N PRO A 67 12.78 4.26 2.67
CA PRO A 67 12.96 2.84 2.38
C PRO A 67 13.53 2.57 0.98
N TRP A 68 13.09 3.32 -0.04
CA TRP A 68 13.62 3.20 -1.39
C TRP A 68 15.11 3.55 -1.47
N VAL A 69 15.52 4.65 -0.82
CA VAL A 69 16.93 5.07 -0.75
C VAL A 69 17.77 4.02 0.00
N VAL A 70 17.28 3.53 1.15
CA VAL A 70 17.95 2.49 1.94
C VAL A 70 18.14 1.21 1.13
N HIS A 71 17.11 0.78 0.41
CA HIS A 71 17.12 -0.44 -0.39
C HIS A 71 18.09 -0.34 -1.59
N ASN A 72 17.98 0.74 -2.36
CA ASN A 72 18.73 0.86 -3.60
C ASN A 72 20.19 1.26 -3.41
N PHE A 73 20.49 2.08 -2.38
CA PHE A 73 21.85 2.63 -2.18
C PHE A 73 22.54 2.07 -0.94
N GLN A 74 21.97 1.01 -0.35
CA GLN A 74 22.58 0.25 0.75
C GLN A 74 23.13 1.16 1.87
N CYS A 75 22.35 2.16 2.26
CA CYS A 75 22.63 3.02 3.41
C CYS A 75 21.64 2.73 4.56
N LYS A 76 21.83 3.35 5.72
CA LYS A 76 20.93 3.25 6.88
C LYS A 76 20.34 4.60 7.21
N TRP A 77 19.06 4.64 7.57
CA TRP A 77 18.43 5.86 8.07
C TRP A 77 18.49 5.92 9.59
N ASP A 78 19.03 7.03 10.12
CA ASP A 78 19.04 7.37 11.54
C ASP A 78 17.86 8.30 11.82
N LYS A 79 16.82 7.78 12.44
CA LYS A 79 15.59 8.53 12.73
C LYS A 79 15.82 9.68 13.73
N ASP A 80 16.70 9.47 14.71
CA ASP A 80 16.95 10.47 15.76
C ASP A 80 17.69 11.70 15.23
N LYS A 81 18.60 11.48 14.26
CA LYS A 81 19.41 12.53 13.66
C LYS A 81 18.93 12.96 12.28
N LEU A 82 17.83 12.39 11.79
CA LEU A 82 17.23 12.63 10.48
C LEU A 82 18.28 12.64 9.35
N ARG A 83 19.13 11.62 9.32
CA ARG A 83 20.22 11.50 8.33
C ARG A 83 20.50 10.08 7.89
N PHE A 84 21.01 9.94 6.69
CA PHE A 84 21.58 8.68 6.24
C PHE A 84 22.94 8.44 6.86
N LYS A 85 23.24 7.18 7.11
CA LYS A 85 24.55 6.67 7.55
C LYS A 85 25.02 5.60 6.55
N LYS A 86 26.34 5.51 6.39
CA LYS A 86 26.94 4.43 5.60
C LYS A 86 26.63 3.08 6.25
N ALA A 87 26.25 2.08 5.45
CA ALA A 87 26.14 0.72 5.95
C ALA A 87 27.52 0.14 6.23
N LYS A 88 27.62 -0.78 7.19
CA LYS A 88 28.90 -1.44 7.52
C LYS A 88 29.41 -2.28 6.35
N VAL A 89 28.50 -2.91 5.60
CA VAL A 89 28.80 -3.67 4.40
C VAL A 89 27.92 -3.11 3.30
N SER A 90 28.52 -2.64 2.21
CA SER A 90 27.80 -2.09 1.05
C SER A 90 28.62 -2.36 -0.21
N THR A 91 28.04 -3.09 -1.14
CA THR A 91 28.57 -3.27 -2.49
C THR A 91 28.25 -2.10 -3.41
N PHE A 92 27.30 -1.25 -3.01
CA PHE A 92 26.88 -0.09 -3.80
C PHE A 92 28.04 0.84 -4.19
N LEU A 93 29.06 0.97 -3.33
CA LEU A 93 30.20 1.84 -3.60
C LEU A 93 31.18 1.24 -4.63
N THR A 94 31.14 -0.07 -4.86
CA THR A 94 32.04 -0.82 -5.76
C THR A 94 31.40 -1.26 -7.05
N ASP A 95 30.10 -1.57 -7.02
CA ASP A 95 29.33 -2.06 -8.17
C ASP A 95 29.17 -1.00 -9.27
N ALA A 96 28.87 -1.40 -10.49
CA ALA A 96 28.56 -0.47 -11.57
C ALA A 96 27.33 0.40 -11.22
N PHE A 97 27.38 1.70 -11.53
CA PHE A 97 26.24 2.61 -11.29
C PHE A 97 25.33 2.60 -12.52
N GLU A 98 24.24 1.86 -12.41
CA GLU A 98 23.26 1.66 -13.48
C GLU A 98 22.10 2.67 -13.32
N VAL A 99 22.20 3.80 -14.01
CA VAL A 99 21.19 4.88 -13.94
C VAL A 99 19.80 4.39 -14.34
N GLU A 100 19.73 3.53 -15.36
CA GLU A 100 18.49 2.96 -15.89
C GLU A 100 17.73 2.18 -14.82
N LYS A 101 18.40 1.32 -14.08
CA LYS A 101 17.85 0.55 -12.97
C LYS A 101 17.17 1.43 -11.92
N TYR A 102 17.83 2.53 -11.55
CA TYR A 102 17.28 3.45 -10.54
C TYR A 102 16.20 4.37 -11.12
N THR A 103 16.18 4.60 -12.43
CA THR A 103 15.13 5.35 -13.11
C THR A 103 13.84 4.53 -13.22
N GLU A 104 13.95 3.23 -13.46
CA GLU A 104 12.82 2.30 -13.54
C GLU A 104 12.20 2.02 -12.16
N SER A 105 13.03 1.95 -11.12
CA SER A 105 12.60 1.73 -9.74
C SER A 105 12.06 3.02 -9.11
N LYS A 106 10.77 3.28 -9.24
CA LYS A 106 10.14 4.54 -8.80
C LYS A 106 9.91 4.57 -7.29
N TRP A 107 10.47 5.57 -6.59
CA TRP A 107 10.33 5.69 -5.14
C TRP A 107 8.88 5.85 -4.68
N TRP A 108 8.01 6.49 -5.47
CA TRP A 108 6.60 6.67 -5.12
C TRP A 108 5.73 5.42 -5.29
N GLU A 109 6.26 4.40 -5.95
CA GLU A 109 5.64 3.09 -6.09
C GLU A 109 6.23 2.06 -5.12
N PHE A 110 7.36 2.38 -4.48
CA PHE A 110 8.06 1.47 -3.57
C PHE A 110 7.18 1.07 -2.40
N GLY A 111 7.16 -0.20 -2.08
CA GLY A 111 6.32 -0.77 -1.01
C GLY A 111 4.81 -0.83 -1.31
N ARG A 112 4.38 -0.43 -2.51
CA ARG A 112 2.95 -0.50 -2.89
C ARG A 112 2.43 -1.94 -3.04
N GLU A 113 3.31 -2.87 -3.39
CA GLU A 113 2.87 -4.20 -3.81
C GLU A 113 2.46 -5.13 -2.67
N THR A 114 2.93 -4.88 -1.44
CA THR A 114 2.74 -5.81 -0.33
C THR A 114 1.54 -5.49 0.58
N THR A 115 1.17 -4.22 0.75
CA THR A 115 0.14 -3.84 1.72
C THR A 115 -1.29 -3.69 1.14
N PRO A 116 -1.50 -3.09 -0.05
CA PRO A 116 -2.86 -2.90 -0.58
C PRO A 116 -3.53 -4.20 -1.02
N LYS A 117 -2.80 -5.13 -1.66
CA LYS A 117 -3.38 -6.39 -2.18
C LYS A 117 -3.84 -7.30 -1.03
N THR A 118 -3.04 -7.42 0.03
CA THR A 118 -3.40 -8.24 1.20
C THR A 118 -4.58 -7.62 1.96
N TRP A 119 -4.59 -6.31 2.17
CA TRP A 119 -5.70 -5.62 2.84
C TRP A 119 -6.97 -5.64 1.99
N GLU A 120 -6.86 -5.43 0.69
CA GLU A 120 -7.98 -5.48 -0.25
C GLU A 120 -8.56 -6.90 -0.36
N LEU A 121 -7.69 -7.91 -0.39
CA LEU A 121 -8.09 -9.31 -0.34
C LEU A 121 -8.81 -9.64 0.97
N MET A 122 -8.26 -9.26 2.11
CA MET A 122 -8.91 -9.45 3.41
C MET A 122 -10.25 -8.73 3.53
N ARG A 123 -10.38 -7.53 2.94
CA ARG A 123 -11.66 -6.81 2.88
C ARG A 123 -12.68 -7.54 2.03
N LYS A 124 -12.28 -8.07 0.87
CA LYS A 124 -13.14 -8.88 -0.01
C LYS A 124 -13.57 -10.18 0.67
N VAL A 125 -12.63 -10.88 1.33
CA VAL A 125 -12.95 -12.10 2.10
C VAL A 125 -13.96 -11.80 3.20
N LYS A 126 -13.76 -10.75 4.00
CA LYS A 126 -14.72 -10.36 5.05
C LYS A 126 -16.08 -9.97 4.49
N ALA A 127 -16.15 -9.33 3.32
CA ALA A 127 -17.41 -9.01 2.67
C ALA A 127 -18.15 -10.29 2.23
N LEU A 128 -17.45 -11.22 1.58
CA LEU A 128 -18.01 -12.51 1.18
C LEU A 128 -18.50 -13.34 2.37
N THR A 129 -17.75 -13.37 3.47
CA THR A 129 -18.18 -14.08 4.69
C THR A 129 -19.49 -13.50 5.24
N ARG A 130 -19.64 -12.17 5.29
CA ARG A 130 -20.88 -11.53 5.71
C ARG A 130 -22.06 -11.82 4.79
N ASP A 131 -21.81 -11.86 3.47
CA ASP A 131 -22.85 -12.17 2.49
C ASP A 131 -23.32 -13.63 2.65
N ILE A 132 -22.40 -14.57 2.87
CA ILE A 132 -22.72 -15.98 3.13
C ILE A 132 -23.55 -16.11 4.41
N GLU A 133 -23.11 -15.49 5.52
CA GLU A 133 -23.83 -15.49 6.79
C GLU A 133 -25.26 -14.93 6.64
N LYS A 134 -25.42 -13.85 5.87
CA LYS A 134 -26.73 -13.26 5.58
C LYS A 134 -27.62 -14.21 4.78
N HIS A 135 -27.10 -14.84 3.74
CA HIS A 135 -27.86 -15.81 2.95
C HIS A 135 -28.26 -17.04 3.75
N GLU A 136 -27.41 -17.53 4.66
CA GLU A 136 -27.77 -18.62 5.57
C GLU A 136 -28.89 -18.25 6.51
N VAL A 137 -28.88 -17.02 7.07
CA VAL A 137 -29.95 -16.52 7.92
C VAL A 137 -31.25 -16.37 7.15
N ASP A 138 -31.20 -15.84 5.92
CA ASP A 138 -32.39 -15.66 5.08
C ASP A 138 -32.96 -17.02 4.65
N ALA A 139 -32.12 -17.99 4.30
CA ALA A 139 -32.53 -19.35 3.98
C ALA A 139 -33.19 -20.05 5.18
N LYS A 140 -32.64 -19.88 6.39
CA LYS A 140 -33.27 -20.41 7.62
C LYS A 140 -34.62 -19.78 7.90
N LYS A 141 -34.78 -18.47 7.72
CA LYS A 141 -36.07 -17.77 7.87
C LYS A 141 -37.10 -18.25 6.87
N GLN A 142 -36.72 -18.46 5.62
CA GLN A 142 -37.61 -19.00 4.60
C GLN A 142 -38.05 -20.45 4.91
N ALA A 143 -37.12 -21.27 5.41
CA ALA A 143 -37.45 -22.64 5.82
C ALA A 143 -38.41 -22.70 7.00
N ILE A 144 -38.24 -21.81 8.01
CA ILE A 144 -39.14 -21.70 9.16
C ILE A 144 -40.53 -21.24 8.69
N GLY A 145 -40.61 -20.20 7.85
CA GLY A 145 -41.90 -19.73 7.32
C GLY A 145 -42.61 -20.78 6.46
N ALA A 146 -41.87 -21.63 5.75
CA ALA A 146 -42.46 -22.76 4.99
C ALA A 146 -43.00 -23.84 5.93
N LEU A 147 -42.33 -24.15 7.04
CA LEU A 147 -42.83 -25.07 8.05
C LEU A 147 -44.10 -24.57 8.74
N ASP A 148 -44.14 -23.31 9.12
CA ASP A 148 -45.31 -22.67 9.72
C ASP A 148 -46.50 -22.73 8.76
N ALA A 149 -46.32 -22.53 7.47
CA ALA A 149 -47.37 -22.64 6.46
C ALA A 149 -47.87 -24.08 6.27
N VAL A 150 -46.99 -25.06 6.40
CA VAL A 150 -47.37 -26.50 6.32
C VAL A 150 -48.20 -26.86 7.58
N ASP A 151 -47.82 -26.39 8.75
CA ASP A 151 -48.56 -26.65 9.98
C ASP A 151 -49.97 -26.03 9.92
N GLU A 152 -50.06 -24.80 9.43
CA GLU A 152 -51.36 -24.10 9.24
C GLU A 152 -52.27 -24.85 8.24
N LEU A 153 -51.73 -25.37 7.17
CA LEU A 153 -52.50 -26.19 6.19
C LEU A 153 -52.92 -27.52 6.80
N THR A 154 -52.09 -28.15 7.61
CA THR A 154 -52.41 -29.39 8.30
C THR A 154 -53.55 -29.19 9.28
N ASP A 155 -53.54 -28.10 10.04
CA ASP A 155 -54.62 -27.75 10.96
C ASP A 155 -55.95 -27.47 10.23
N LYS A 156 -55.92 -26.78 9.11
CA LYS A 156 -57.08 -26.56 8.25
C LYS A 156 -57.67 -27.87 7.70
N LEU A 157 -56.81 -28.78 7.25
CA LEU A 157 -57.27 -30.11 6.79
C LEU A 157 -57.92 -30.92 7.92
N HIS A 158 -57.37 -30.88 9.12
CA HIS A 158 -58.00 -31.54 10.27
C HIS A 158 -59.37 -30.95 10.61
N GLN A 159 -59.54 -29.65 10.55
CA GLN A 159 -60.83 -28.98 10.77
C GLN A 159 -61.89 -29.38 9.71
N ILE A 160 -61.48 -29.50 8.45
CA ILE A 160 -62.37 -29.92 7.39
C ILE A 160 -62.77 -31.41 7.55
N GLY A 161 -61.80 -32.27 7.85
CA GLY A 161 -62.04 -33.69 8.07
C GLY A 161 -62.98 -33.97 9.27
N CYS A 162 -62.82 -33.22 10.36
CA CYS A 162 -63.73 -33.32 11.50
C CYS A 162 -65.14 -32.80 11.21
N SER A 163 -65.28 -31.81 10.34
CA SER A 163 -66.58 -31.27 9.95
C SER A 163 -67.36 -32.16 9.02
N GLU A 164 -66.69 -33.00 8.19
CA GLU A 164 -67.39 -33.97 7.34
C GLU A 164 -67.85 -35.22 8.10
N VAL A 165 -67.08 -35.68 9.10
CA VAL A 165 -67.49 -36.80 9.94
C VAL A 165 -68.69 -36.44 10.80
N ALA A 166 -68.83 -35.20 11.24
CA ALA A 166 -70.00 -34.74 12.03
C ALA A 166 -71.27 -34.56 11.19
N LYS A 167 -71.22 -34.58 9.85
CA LYS A 167 -72.39 -34.46 8.95
C LYS A 167 -72.92 -35.81 8.51
N VAL A 168 -72.26 -36.89 8.77
CA VAL A 168 -72.64 -38.28 8.36
C VAL A 168 -73.15 -39.09 9.54
N ALA A 169 -73.09 -38.59 10.78
CA ALA A 169 -73.69 -39.14 11.96
C ALA A 169 -75.02 -38.42 12.31
#